data_2e26bf6d99944306a540be0cc2a2dc63
#
_entry.id   2e26bf6d99944306a540be0cc2a2dc63
#
_cell.length_a   1.000
_cell.length_b   1.000
_cell.length_c   1.000
_cell.angle_alpha   90.00
_cell.angle_beta   90.00
_cell.angle_gamma   90.00
#
_symmetry.space_group_name_H-M   'P 1'
#
loop_
_entity.id
_entity.type
_entity.pdbx_description
1 polymer ?
#
loop_
_entity_poly.entity_id
_entity_poly.type
_entity_poly.pdbx_seq_one_letter_code
_entity_poly.pdbx_strand_id
1 'polypeptide(L)'
;MNLAERKWLRLFTLGLLFFAQGVPWGFMAITLYGYLAEHGASPDTLANVTTATVLPFAFKWLGGPIVDAFASRRFGRRRPWIVGAQLMMAVSLAALLLLGNFSEHVDLMFILIFAHTVFNALQNVAVDGLAIDLLDKAERGRASGIMYGSKYLGGMAGSAGIAKVIAHAGMRAGIVVMVIVLLAIMVVAMFVKERAIELPPRTSVLAKLGATFVEIGRAFSTRTALLTALVMTWMNLALGMLNPVSGVLFMQHLHWTQDEYSAVTGGFGLPVGFVASLSAGFLADLVGRRRLAAIACMTTAAGWLVFAFNEQWWHVHSFIYLLSMIEPLANAVLTVSLWALCMDTSDPKVGATQFAAYTSLTNLSTVIGAKVLGANALSWWSFRQTYIVAALLQLVIVLLLPLIRPSARSESP
;
A
#
# COMPACT_ATOMS: atom_id res chain seq x y z
N MET A 1 -3.14 -28.14 -10.70
CA MET A 1 -4.49 -27.55 -10.57
C MET A 1 -4.68 -26.54 -11.70
N ASN A 2 -5.68 -26.74 -12.58
CA ASN A 2 -5.92 -25.83 -13.70
C ASN A 2 -6.82 -24.65 -13.26
N LEU A 3 -6.26 -23.46 -13.20
CA LEU A 3 -6.98 -22.23 -12.79
C LEU A 3 -8.03 -21.78 -13.83
N ALA A 4 -7.81 -22.11 -15.10
CA ALA A 4 -8.73 -21.71 -16.16
C ALA A 4 -10.10 -22.39 -16.04
N GLU A 5 -10.14 -23.62 -15.50
CA GLU A 5 -11.34 -24.48 -15.46
C GLU A 5 -12.18 -24.29 -14.19
N ARG A 6 -11.57 -23.87 -13.07
CA ARG A 6 -12.24 -23.81 -11.76
C ARG A 6 -12.25 -22.41 -11.17
N LYS A 7 -13.41 -21.74 -11.23
CA LYS A 7 -13.61 -20.37 -10.74
C LYS A 7 -13.18 -20.18 -9.28
N TRP A 8 -13.63 -21.03 -8.37
CA TRP A 8 -13.32 -20.90 -6.95
C TRP A 8 -11.84 -21.10 -6.66
N LEU A 9 -11.19 -22.05 -7.35
CA LEU A 9 -9.76 -22.27 -7.22
C LEU A 9 -8.96 -21.04 -7.68
N ARG A 10 -9.39 -20.40 -8.76
CA ARG A 10 -8.81 -19.17 -9.31
C ARG A 10 -8.91 -18.02 -8.31
N LEU A 11 -10.13 -17.75 -7.78
CA LEU A 11 -10.36 -16.70 -6.80
C LEU A 11 -9.61 -16.95 -5.49
N PHE A 12 -9.62 -18.20 -5.00
CA PHE A 12 -8.88 -18.59 -3.80
C PHE A 12 -7.38 -18.40 -3.96
N THR A 13 -6.81 -18.84 -5.09
CA THR A 13 -5.36 -18.68 -5.35
C THR A 13 -4.96 -17.20 -5.43
N LEU A 14 -5.73 -16.37 -6.15
CA LEU A 14 -5.47 -14.93 -6.23
C LEU A 14 -5.57 -14.28 -4.83
N GLY A 15 -6.60 -14.62 -4.06
CA GLY A 15 -6.74 -14.15 -2.68
C GLY A 15 -5.56 -14.58 -1.80
N LEU A 16 -5.15 -15.85 -1.87
CA LEU A 16 -4.04 -16.38 -1.09
C LEU A 16 -2.70 -15.68 -1.41
N LEU A 17 -2.46 -15.36 -2.69
CA LEU A 17 -1.27 -14.61 -3.11
C LEU A 17 -1.28 -13.17 -2.58
N PHE A 18 -2.44 -12.51 -2.56
CA PHE A 18 -2.58 -11.18 -1.97
C PHE A 18 -2.47 -11.21 -0.44
N PHE A 19 -2.98 -12.25 0.22
CA PHE A 19 -2.76 -12.48 1.64
C PHE A 19 -1.26 -12.59 1.96
N ALA A 20 -0.51 -13.36 1.16
CA ALA A 20 0.95 -13.49 1.29
C ALA A 20 1.69 -12.16 1.17
N GLN A 21 1.20 -11.22 0.37
CA GLN A 21 1.75 -9.86 0.26
C GLN A 21 1.37 -9.01 1.49
N GLY A 22 0.18 -9.22 2.01
CA GLY A 22 -0.35 -8.48 3.16
C GLY A 22 0.42 -8.77 4.45
N VAL A 23 0.79 -10.03 4.73
CA VAL A 23 1.45 -10.43 5.98
C VAL A 23 2.77 -9.67 6.22
N PRO A 24 3.76 -9.67 5.31
CA PRO A 24 4.98 -8.90 5.52
C PRO A 24 4.74 -7.38 5.54
N TRP A 25 3.78 -6.90 4.74
CA TRP A 25 3.42 -5.48 4.73
C TRP A 25 2.89 -5.04 6.10
N GLY A 26 1.95 -5.77 6.70
CA GLY A 26 1.42 -5.47 8.02
C GLY A 26 2.48 -5.52 9.11
N PHE A 27 3.38 -6.52 9.04
CA PHE A 27 4.51 -6.60 9.96
C PHE A 27 5.44 -5.39 9.83
N MET A 28 5.90 -5.07 8.63
CA MET A 28 6.88 -4.01 8.42
C MET A 28 6.33 -2.61 8.70
N ALA A 29 5.09 -2.34 8.23
CA ALA A 29 4.48 -1.03 8.33
C ALA A 29 3.88 -0.72 9.70
N ILE A 30 3.61 -1.73 10.53
CA ILE A 30 2.95 -1.55 11.83
C ILE A 30 3.77 -2.18 12.95
N THR A 31 4.02 -3.50 12.91
CA THR A 31 4.63 -4.22 14.04
C THR A 31 6.11 -3.90 14.22
N LEU A 32 6.91 -4.04 13.16
CA LEU A 32 8.34 -3.69 13.20
C LEU A 32 8.53 -2.19 13.44
N TYR A 33 7.69 -1.40 12.80
CA TYR A 33 7.66 0.05 12.97
C TYR A 33 7.41 0.44 14.44
N GLY A 34 6.37 -0.13 15.07
CA GLY A 34 6.07 0.07 16.49
C GLY A 34 7.17 -0.44 17.40
N TYR A 35 7.74 -1.62 17.10
CA TYR A 35 8.86 -2.19 17.84
C TYR A 35 10.08 -1.25 17.84
N LEU A 36 10.46 -0.71 16.69
CA LEU A 36 11.59 0.23 16.60
C LEU A 36 11.29 1.54 17.34
N ALA A 37 10.07 2.05 17.25
CA ALA A 37 9.65 3.26 17.95
C ALA A 37 9.70 3.07 19.48
N GLU A 38 9.23 1.93 19.99
CA GLU A 38 9.31 1.55 21.41
C GLU A 38 10.76 1.46 21.91
N HIS A 39 11.69 1.03 21.05
CA HIS A 39 13.12 0.96 21.37
C HIS A 39 13.90 2.26 21.08
N GLY A 40 13.19 3.39 20.99
CA GLY A 40 13.81 4.71 20.91
C GLY A 40 14.28 5.13 19.49
N ALA A 41 13.76 4.49 18.44
CA ALA A 41 14.09 4.90 17.07
C ALA A 41 13.70 6.36 16.80
N SER A 42 14.59 7.10 16.14
CA SER A 42 14.35 8.49 15.75
C SER A 42 13.26 8.60 14.66
N PRO A 43 12.62 9.76 14.50
CA PRO A 43 11.70 10.01 13.38
C PRO A 43 12.33 9.72 12.00
N ASP A 44 13.64 9.98 11.84
CA ASP A 44 14.37 9.67 10.60
C ASP A 44 14.49 8.16 10.37
N THR A 45 14.79 7.38 11.40
CA THR A 45 14.83 5.92 11.33
C THR A 45 13.47 5.35 10.94
N LEU A 46 12.38 5.84 11.54
CA LEU A 46 11.02 5.44 11.23
C LEU A 46 10.60 5.85 9.79
N ALA A 47 11.03 7.02 9.33
CA ALA A 47 10.83 7.45 7.95
C ALA A 47 11.60 6.57 6.95
N ASN A 48 12.79 6.05 7.31
CA ASN A 48 13.53 5.10 6.50
C ASN A 48 12.80 3.75 6.39
N VAL A 49 12.17 3.24 7.45
CA VAL A 49 11.31 2.04 7.38
C VAL A 49 10.16 2.28 6.41
N THR A 50 9.44 3.41 6.54
CA THR A 50 8.36 3.77 5.63
C THR A 50 8.85 3.85 4.19
N THR A 51 10.02 4.46 3.96
CA THR A 51 10.64 4.56 2.64
C THR A 51 10.96 3.17 2.08
N ALA A 52 11.60 2.31 2.85
CA ALA A 52 11.96 0.96 2.42
C ALA A 52 10.74 0.10 2.09
N THR A 53 9.62 0.28 2.79
CA THR A 53 8.38 -0.48 2.58
C THR A 53 7.48 0.06 1.47
N VAL A 54 7.65 1.31 1.05
CA VAL A 54 6.73 1.96 0.09
C VAL A 54 7.40 2.33 -1.23
N LEU A 55 8.67 2.76 -1.21
CA LEU A 55 9.36 3.28 -2.40
C LEU A 55 9.39 2.31 -3.60
N PRO A 56 9.62 0.99 -3.44
CA PRO A 56 9.57 0.07 -4.58
C PRO A 56 8.21 0.05 -5.28
N PHE A 57 7.10 0.23 -4.54
CA PHE A 57 5.77 0.32 -5.14
C PHE A 57 5.53 1.62 -5.92
N ALA A 58 6.28 2.68 -5.65
CA ALA A 58 6.25 3.90 -6.47
C ALA A 58 6.81 3.66 -7.89
N PHE A 59 7.61 2.62 -8.07
CA PHE A 59 8.22 2.24 -9.35
C PHE A 59 7.70 0.90 -9.90
N LYS A 60 6.62 0.33 -9.33
CA LYS A 60 6.10 -0.99 -9.74
C LYS A 60 5.70 -1.06 -11.22
N TRP A 61 5.34 0.07 -11.85
CA TRP A 61 5.02 0.17 -13.27
C TRP A 61 6.17 -0.28 -14.19
N LEU A 62 7.43 -0.17 -13.73
CA LEU A 62 8.60 -0.72 -14.43
C LEU A 62 8.61 -2.25 -14.44
N GLY A 63 7.94 -2.89 -13.49
CA GLY A 63 7.89 -4.36 -13.37
C GLY A 63 7.11 -5.03 -14.49
N GLY A 64 6.09 -4.37 -15.06
CA GLY A 64 5.27 -4.93 -16.14
C GLY A 64 6.10 -5.36 -17.35
N PRO A 65 6.87 -4.44 -17.99
CA PRO A 65 7.77 -4.76 -19.08
C PRO A 65 8.81 -5.85 -18.76
N ILE A 66 9.31 -5.88 -17.52
CA ILE A 66 10.28 -6.87 -17.07
C ILE A 66 9.64 -8.26 -17.00
N VAL A 67 8.49 -8.37 -16.33
CA VAL A 67 7.74 -9.63 -16.19
C VAL A 67 7.31 -10.17 -17.56
N ASP A 68 6.94 -9.29 -18.49
CA ASP A 68 6.51 -9.67 -19.84
C ASP A 68 7.65 -10.05 -20.79
N ALA A 69 8.89 -9.63 -20.50
CA ALA A 69 10.04 -9.96 -21.33
C ALA A 69 10.58 -11.38 -21.09
N PHE A 70 10.43 -11.91 -19.88
CA PHE A 70 11.01 -13.19 -19.47
C PHE A 70 9.93 -14.27 -19.26
N ALA A 71 9.07 -14.48 -20.25
CA ALA A 71 8.08 -15.53 -20.24
C ALA A 71 8.70 -16.90 -20.60
N SER A 72 8.32 -17.97 -19.91
CA SER A 72 8.78 -19.35 -20.15
C SER A 72 7.70 -20.20 -20.80
N ARG A 73 8.03 -20.89 -21.91
CA ARG A 73 7.12 -21.86 -22.55
C ARG A 73 6.78 -23.04 -21.64
N ARG A 74 7.72 -23.45 -20.76
CA ARG A 74 7.58 -24.63 -19.89
C ARG A 74 6.84 -24.33 -18.60
N PHE A 75 7.09 -23.14 -18.01
CA PHE A 75 6.59 -22.78 -16.68
C PHE A 75 5.47 -21.75 -16.69
N GLY A 76 5.08 -21.23 -17.84
CA GLY A 76 4.10 -20.16 -17.97
C GLY A 76 4.72 -18.75 -18.04
N ARG A 77 3.86 -17.73 -18.13
CA ARG A 77 4.28 -16.32 -18.23
C ARG A 77 4.45 -15.65 -16.86
N ARG A 78 3.52 -15.89 -15.94
CA ARG A 78 3.45 -15.21 -14.65
C ARG A 78 3.99 -16.05 -13.49
N ARG A 79 3.74 -17.37 -13.52
CA ARG A 79 4.10 -18.29 -12.45
C ARG A 79 5.58 -18.28 -12.04
N PRO A 80 6.58 -18.29 -12.95
CA PRO A 80 7.98 -18.23 -12.55
C PRO A 80 8.30 -16.98 -11.72
N TRP A 81 7.70 -15.84 -12.10
CA TRP A 81 7.85 -14.58 -11.39
C TRP A 81 7.18 -14.59 -10.03
N ILE A 82 5.96 -15.15 -9.93
CA ILE A 82 5.24 -15.28 -8.66
C ILE A 82 6.04 -16.14 -7.69
N VAL A 83 6.46 -17.34 -8.12
CA VAL A 83 7.21 -18.29 -7.26
C VAL A 83 8.60 -17.72 -6.92
N GLY A 84 9.34 -17.21 -7.91
CA GLY A 84 10.67 -16.66 -7.70
C GLY A 84 10.67 -15.43 -6.78
N ALA A 85 9.76 -14.49 -7.02
CA ALA A 85 9.63 -13.32 -6.16
C ALA A 85 9.21 -13.70 -4.73
N GLN A 86 8.27 -14.64 -4.57
CA GLN A 86 7.85 -15.10 -3.25
C GLN A 86 8.96 -15.84 -2.48
N LEU A 87 9.79 -16.63 -3.19
CA LEU A 87 10.98 -17.23 -2.60
C LEU A 87 11.95 -16.15 -2.10
N MET A 88 12.21 -15.14 -2.93
CA MET A 88 13.12 -14.05 -2.55
C MET A 88 12.55 -13.19 -1.42
N MET A 89 11.22 -13.02 -1.35
CA MET A 89 10.55 -12.42 -0.19
C MET A 89 10.80 -13.25 1.10
N ALA A 90 10.69 -14.56 1.02
CA ALA A 90 10.96 -15.43 2.17
C ALA A 90 12.44 -15.41 2.58
N VAL A 91 13.36 -15.43 1.60
CA VAL A 91 14.81 -15.35 1.84
C VAL A 91 15.21 -14.02 2.49
N SER A 92 14.70 -12.90 1.98
CA SER A 92 15.01 -11.57 2.56
C SER A 92 14.45 -11.41 3.97
N LEU A 93 13.28 -11.97 4.28
CA LEU A 93 12.78 -12.03 5.66
C LEU A 93 13.62 -12.96 6.55
N ALA A 94 13.98 -14.14 6.04
CA ALA A 94 14.83 -15.07 6.79
C ALA A 94 16.20 -14.46 7.09
N ALA A 95 16.74 -13.64 6.19
CA ALA A 95 18.01 -12.94 6.41
C ALA A 95 17.95 -11.95 7.58
N LEU A 96 16.76 -11.41 7.94
CA LEU A 96 16.62 -10.60 9.16
C LEU A 96 16.94 -11.37 10.44
N LEU A 97 16.81 -12.71 10.45
CA LEU A 97 17.17 -13.55 11.59
C LEU A 97 18.68 -13.53 11.89
N LEU A 98 19.52 -13.16 10.90
CA LEU A 98 20.96 -13.09 11.03
C LEU A 98 21.42 -11.81 11.74
N LEU A 99 20.57 -10.79 11.84
CA LEU A 99 20.93 -9.47 12.39
C LEU A 99 21.11 -9.48 13.93
N GLY A 100 20.54 -10.46 14.62
CA GLY A 100 20.59 -10.53 16.09
C GLY A 100 19.84 -9.38 16.76
N ASN A 101 20.45 -8.19 16.77
CA ASN A 101 19.85 -6.96 17.29
C ASN A 101 19.63 -5.95 16.15
N PHE A 102 18.37 -5.55 15.92
CA PHE A 102 18.02 -4.61 14.84
C PHE A 102 18.59 -3.21 15.05
N SER A 103 18.73 -2.78 16.31
CA SER A 103 19.26 -1.45 16.64
C SER A 103 20.74 -1.28 16.29
N GLU A 104 21.50 -2.38 16.24
CA GLU A 104 22.93 -2.36 15.91
C GLU A 104 23.20 -2.44 14.40
N HIS A 105 22.23 -2.97 13.61
CA HIS A 105 22.39 -3.23 12.19
C HIS A 105 21.27 -2.57 11.36
N VAL A 106 20.95 -1.32 11.68
CA VAL A 106 19.82 -0.57 11.09
C VAL A 106 19.92 -0.48 9.57
N ASP A 107 21.11 -0.18 9.03
CA ASP A 107 21.30 -0.04 7.58
C ASP A 107 21.08 -1.36 6.83
N LEU A 108 21.60 -2.46 7.37
CA LEU A 108 21.38 -3.78 6.76
C LEU A 108 19.92 -4.23 6.85
N MET A 109 19.26 -3.92 7.96
CA MET A 109 17.82 -4.14 8.09
C MET A 109 17.04 -3.39 6.99
N PHE A 110 17.36 -2.10 6.73
CA PHE A 110 16.70 -1.34 5.67
C PHE A 110 16.96 -1.92 4.28
N ILE A 111 18.18 -2.36 3.99
CA ILE A 111 18.50 -3.02 2.73
C ILE A 111 17.67 -4.29 2.55
N LEU A 112 17.52 -5.11 3.59
CA LEU A 112 16.74 -6.36 3.54
C LEU A 112 15.24 -6.09 3.39
N ILE A 113 14.69 -5.08 4.09
CA ILE A 113 13.31 -4.65 3.94
C ILE A 113 13.06 -4.10 2.53
N PHE A 114 13.95 -3.26 2.03
CA PHE A 114 13.86 -2.71 0.68
C PHE A 114 13.90 -3.82 -0.38
N ALA A 115 14.85 -4.75 -0.27
CA ALA A 115 14.94 -5.91 -1.17
C ALA A 115 13.67 -6.76 -1.12
N HIS A 116 13.16 -7.06 0.10
CA HIS A 116 11.88 -7.74 0.27
C HIS A 116 10.76 -7.03 -0.47
N THR A 117 10.67 -5.70 -0.32
CA THR A 117 9.60 -4.90 -0.92
C THR A 117 9.72 -4.82 -2.44
N VAL A 118 10.93 -4.81 -3.00
CA VAL A 118 11.16 -4.92 -4.45
C VAL A 118 10.58 -6.24 -4.97
N PHE A 119 10.86 -7.37 -4.33
CA PHE A 119 10.29 -8.66 -4.73
C PHE A 119 8.78 -8.72 -4.51
N ASN A 120 8.27 -8.11 -3.45
CA ASN A 120 6.82 -7.99 -3.22
C ASN A 120 6.14 -7.18 -4.33
N ALA A 121 6.73 -6.07 -4.75
CA ALA A 121 6.20 -5.26 -5.87
C ALA A 121 6.24 -6.02 -7.20
N LEU A 122 7.30 -6.78 -7.49
CA LEU A 122 7.39 -7.65 -8.67
C LEU A 122 6.35 -8.77 -8.63
N GLN A 123 6.16 -9.41 -7.47
CA GLN A 123 5.12 -10.42 -7.29
C GLN A 123 3.73 -9.81 -7.52
N ASN A 124 3.46 -8.63 -6.97
CA ASN A 124 2.18 -7.93 -7.15
C ASN A 124 1.89 -7.70 -8.64
N VAL A 125 2.85 -7.18 -9.41
CA VAL A 125 2.71 -7.00 -10.87
C VAL A 125 2.42 -8.33 -11.59
N ALA A 126 3.11 -9.40 -11.20
CA ALA A 126 2.91 -10.71 -11.82
C ALA A 126 1.53 -11.31 -11.48
N VAL A 127 1.04 -11.13 -10.23
CA VAL A 127 -0.29 -11.59 -9.81
C VAL A 127 -1.40 -10.76 -10.44
N ASP A 128 -1.23 -9.42 -10.54
CA ASP A 128 -2.16 -8.54 -11.25
C ASP A 128 -2.28 -8.96 -12.72
N GLY A 129 -1.14 -9.25 -13.36
CA GLY A 129 -1.11 -9.78 -14.72
C GLY A 129 -1.78 -11.14 -14.85
N LEU A 130 -1.56 -12.06 -13.90
CA LEU A 130 -2.24 -13.36 -13.85
C LEU A 130 -3.76 -13.19 -13.72
N ALA A 131 -4.22 -12.26 -12.90
CA ALA A 131 -5.64 -11.98 -12.75
C ALA A 131 -6.26 -11.48 -14.08
N ILE A 132 -5.57 -10.57 -14.79
CA ILE A 132 -6.01 -10.08 -16.10
C ILE A 132 -6.09 -11.21 -17.13
N ASP A 133 -5.10 -12.10 -17.14
CA ASP A 133 -4.98 -13.22 -18.09
C ASP A 133 -6.04 -14.32 -17.84
N LEU A 134 -6.54 -14.46 -16.60
CA LEU A 134 -7.47 -15.54 -16.20
C LEU A 134 -8.92 -15.11 -16.02
N LEU A 135 -9.19 -13.83 -15.71
CA LEU A 135 -10.51 -13.38 -15.30
C LEU A 135 -11.30 -12.79 -16.47
N ASP A 136 -12.52 -13.25 -16.64
CA ASP A 136 -13.48 -12.61 -17.53
C ASP A 136 -13.90 -11.23 -16.98
N LYS A 137 -14.33 -10.33 -17.88
CA LYS A 137 -14.71 -8.95 -17.49
C LYS A 137 -15.74 -8.91 -16.37
N ALA A 138 -16.72 -9.84 -16.36
CA ALA A 138 -17.77 -9.93 -15.34
C ALA A 138 -17.24 -10.40 -13.96
N GLU A 139 -16.09 -11.06 -13.91
CA GLU A 139 -15.52 -11.59 -12.66
C GLU A 139 -14.51 -10.63 -12.00
N ARG A 140 -13.98 -9.65 -12.75
CA ARG A 140 -12.90 -8.77 -12.29
C ARG A 140 -13.23 -8.00 -11.02
N GLY A 141 -14.45 -7.47 -10.90
CA GLY A 141 -14.88 -6.75 -9.71
C GLY A 141 -14.85 -7.62 -8.45
N ARG A 142 -15.43 -8.83 -8.53
CA ARG A 142 -15.46 -9.79 -7.43
C ARG A 142 -14.05 -10.26 -7.07
N ALA A 143 -13.23 -10.55 -8.07
CA ALA A 143 -11.84 -10.98 -7.87
C ALA A 143 -11.01 -9.88 -7.20
N SER A 144 -11.13 -8.62 -7.64
CA SER A 144 -10.46 -7.48 -7.00
C SER A 144 -10.87 -7.33 -5.54
N GLY A 145 -12.16 -7.46 -5.22
CA GLY A 145 -12.63 -7.44 -3.83
C GLY A 145 -12.00 -8.54 -2.98
N ILE A 146 -11.92 -9.79 -3.48
CA ILE A 146 -11.28 -10.91 -2.79
C ILE A 146 -9.77 -10.66 -2.62
N MET A 147 -9.08 -10.21 -3.68
CA MET A 147 -7.64 -9.94 -3.66
C MET A 147 -7.29 -8.87 -2.62
N TYR A 148 -7.89 -7.70 -2.70
CA TYR A 148 -7.61 -6.62 -1.75
C TYR A 148 -8.10 -6.93 -0.34
N GLY A 149 -9.27 -7.57 -0.19
CA GLY A 149 -9.76 -8.05 1.10
C GLY A 149 -8.79 -9.03 1.75
N SER A 150 -8.25 -9.99 0.98
CA SER A 150 -7.24 -10.93 1.47
C SER A 150 -5.93 -10.22 1.85
N LYS A 151 -5.55 -9.14 1.14
CA LYS A 151 -4.39 -8.33 1.52
C LYS A 151 -4.58 -7.64 2.87
N TYR A 152 -5.75 -7.07 3.12
CA TYR A 152 -6.09 -6.49 4.43
C TYR A 152 -6.07 -7.54 5.54
N LEU A 153 -6.65 -8.74 5.31
CA LEU A 153 -6.58 -9.86 6.26
C LEU A 153 -5.14 -10.30 6.52
N GLY A 154 -4.31 -10.38 5.46
CA GLY A 154 -2.88 -10.63 5.59
C GLY A 154 -2.18 -9.54 6.40
N GLY A 155 -2.50 -8.27 6.14
CA GLY A 155 -1.98 -7.12 6.90
C GLY A 155 -2.35 -7.19 8.39
N MET A 156 -3.59 -7.54 8.70
CA MET A 156 -4.04 -7.75 10.09
C MET A 156 -3.29 -8.92 10.75
N ALA A 157 -3.11 -10.04 10.04
CA ALA A 157 -2.33 -11.17 10.54
C ALA A 157 -0.87 -10.79 10.78
N GLY A 158 -0.26 -10.03 9.85
CA GLY A 158 1.13 -9.56 9.93
C GLY A 158 1.35 -8.45 10.97
N SER A 159 0.33 -7.64 11.26
CA SER A 159 0.40 -6.64 12.33
C SER A 159 -0.01 -7.24 13.68
N ALA A 160 -1.28 -7.20 14.06
CA ALA A 160 -1.74 -7.64 15.38
C ALA A 160 -1.47 -9.13 15.64
N GLY A 161 -1.55 -10.00 14.62
CA GLY A 161 -1.25 -11.44 14.79
C GLY A 161 0.21 -11.70 15.11
N ILE A 162 1.12 -11.17 14.31
CA ILE A 162 2.58 -11.34 14.53
C ILE A 162 3.05 -10.59 15.78
N ALA A 163 2.45 -9.42 16.10
CA ALA A 163 2.74 -8.71 17.34
C ALA A 163 2.54 -9.60 18.57
N LYS A 164 1.42 -10.35 18.64
CA LYS A 164 1.17 -11.33 19.72
C LYS A 164 2.20 -12.45 19.75
N VAL A 165 2.62 -12.96 18.58
CA VAL A 165 3.69 -13.98 18.53
C VAL A 165 4.98 -13.40 19.10
N ILE A 166 5.32 -12.16 18.76
CA ILE A 166 6.52 -11.47 19.24
C ILE A 166 6.46 -11.26 20.76
N ALA A 167 5.33 -10.82 21.28
CA ALA A 167 5.14 -10.59 22.70
C ALA A 167 5.33 -11.87 23.55
N HIS A 168 4.98 -13.07 23.03
CA HIS A 168 5.10 -14.33 23.74
C HIS A 168 6.40 -15.11 23.45
N ALA A 169 6.92 -15.00 22.25
CA ALA A 169 8.03 -15.86 21.77
C ALA A 169 9.21 -15.10 21.15
N GLY A 170 9.13 -13.76 21.15
CA GLY A 170 10.17 -12.87 20.67
C GLY A 170 10.17 -12.66 19.14
N MET A 171 10.93 -11.66 18.71
CA MET A 171 11.00 -11.19 17.31
C MET A 171 11.37 -12.30 16.32
N ARG A 172 12.32 -13.18 16.70
CA ARG A 172 12.75 -14.32 15.87
C ARG A 172 11.58 -15.25 15.52
N ALA A 173 10.74 -15.57 16.49
CA ALA A 173 9.58 -16.44 16.28
C ALA A 173 8.58 -15.79 15.31
N GLY A 174 8.32 -14.48 15.43
CA GLY A 174 7.46 -13.75 14.52
C GLY A 174 7.96 -13.82 13.07
N ILE A 175 9.26 -13.61 12.84
CA ILE A 175 9.87 -13.69 11.51
C ILE A 175 9.77 -15.13 10.96
N VAL A 176 10.08 -16.15 11.77
CA VAL A 176 9.99 -17.56 11.35
C VAL A 176 8.57 -17.92 10.93
N VAL A 177 7.55 -17.51 11.68
CA VAL A 177 6.14 -17.73 11.33
C VAL A 177 5.81 -17.12 9.97
N MET A 178 6.23 -15.87 9.71
CA MET A 178 6.01 -15.22 8.42
C MET A 178 6.71 -15.96 7.26
N VAL A 179 7.96 -16.39 7.45
CA VAL A 179 8.70 -17.18 6.46
C VAL A 179 7.96 -18.48 6.13
N ILE A 180 7.49 -19.18 7.16
CA ILE A 180 6.71 -20.42 6.97
C ILE A 180 5.43 -20.15 6.18
N VAL A 181 4.69 -19.09 6.52
CA VAL A 181 3.46 -18.70 5.79
C VAL A 181 3.77 -18.41 4.33
N LEU A 182 4.81 -17.62 4.03
CA LEU A 182 5.21 -17.34 2.65
C LEU A 182 5.58 -18.60 1.87
N LEU A 183 6.39 -19.48 2.46
CA LEU A 183 6.81 -20.73 1.83
C LEU A 183 5.62 -21.68 1.61
N ALA A 184 4.70 -21.80 2.56
CA ALA A 184 3.50 -22.61 2.43
C ALA A 184 2.62 -22.12 1.26
N ILE A 185 2.41 -20.80 1.13
CA ILE A 185 1.65 -20.23 0.02
C ILE A 185 2.42 -20.38 -1.31
N MET A 186 3.74 -20.28 -1.31
CA MET A 186 4.58 -20.52 -2.48
C MET A 186 4.37 -21.93 -3.02
N VAL A 187 4.32 -22.94 -2.14
CA VAL A 187 4.06 -24.34 -2.53
C VAL A 187 2.72 -24.44 -3.27
N VAL A 188 1.66 -23.78 -2.79
CA VAL A 188 0.37 -23.75 -3.50
C VAL A 188 0.52 -23.13 -4.90
N ALA A 189 1.24 -22.02 -5.03
CA ALA A 189 1.50 -21.37 -6.31
C ALA A 189 2.29 -22.24 -7.29
N MET A 190 3.18 -23.12 -6.81
CA MET A 190 3.95 -24.04 -7.66
C MET A 190 3.07 -25.08 -8.36
N PHE A 191 1.95 -25.51 -7.76
CA PHE A 191 1.04 -26.50 -8.34
C PHE A 191 -0.05 -25.92 -9.23
N VAL A 192 -0.10 -24.62 -9.37
CA VAL A 192 -1.07 -23.92 -10.21
C VAL A 192 -0.61 -23.93 -11.67
N LYS A 193 -1.51 -24.30 -12.59
CA LYS A 193 -1.28 -24.22 -14.03
C LYS A 193 -1.98 -22.99 -14.61
N GLU A 194 -1.21 -22.14 -15.30
CA GLU A 194 -1.73 -21.05 -16.09
C GLU A 194 -2.43 -21.56 -17.36
N ARG A 195 -3.30 -20.73 -17.94
CA ARG A 195 -3.85 -20.96 -19.27
C ARG A 195 -2.68 -20.95 -20.27
N ALA A 196 -2.67 -21.87 -21.22
CA ALA A 196 -1.71 -21.84 -22.31
C ALA A 196 -1.96 -20.56 -23.13
N ILE A 197 -1.01 -19.66 -23.12
CA ILE A 197 -1.05 -18.38 -23.85
C ILE A 197 0.04 -18.41 -24.89
N GLU A 198 -0.26 -17.92 -26.10
CA GLU A 198 0.76 -17.64 -27.09
C GLU A 198 1.71 -16.58 -26.55
N LEU A 199 3.01 -16.91 -26.57
CA LEU A 199 4.01 -15.97 -26.09
C LEU A 199 4.11 -14.79 -27.04
N PRO A 200 4.05 -13.54 -26.53
CA PRO A 200 4.28 -12.39 -27.39
C PRO A 200 5.68 -12.45 -28.03
N PRO A 201 5.87 -11.85 -29.21
CA PRO A 201 7.17 -11.80 -29.85
C PRO A 201 8.22 -11.22 -28.90
N ARG A 202 9.44 -11.77 -28.93
CA ARG A 202 10.56 -11.32 -28.09
C ARG A 202 10.94 -9.88 -28.46
N THR A 203 10.42 -8.92 -27.73
CA THR A 203 10.87 -7.53 -27.80
C THR A 203 11.85 -7.26 -26.66
N SER A 204 12.87 -6.43 -26.91
CA SER A 204 13.84 -6.10 -25.87
C SER A 204 13.16 -5.36 -24.70
N VAL A 205 13.63 -5.59 -23.47
CA VAL A 205 13.14 -4.89 -22.26
C VAL A 205 13.28 -3.38 -22.43
N LEU A 206 14.41 -2.92 -22.99
CA LEU A 206 14.66 -1.49 -23.23
C LEU A 206 13.66 -0.87 -24.20
N ALA A 207 13.27 -1.57 -25.28
CA ALA A 207 12.26 -1.08 -26.22
C ALA A 207 10.87 -0.96 -25.53
N LYS A 208 10.50 -1.93 -24.69
CA LYS A 208 9.25 -1.88 -23.94
C LYS A 208 9.26 -0.76 -22.91
N LEU A 209 10.36 -0.58 -22.17
CA LEU A 209 10.51 0.53 -21.23
C LEU A 209 10.43 1.88 -21.94
N GLY A 210 11.14 2.03 -23.07
CA GLY A 210 11.08 3.25 -23.90
C GLY A 210 9.65 3.57 -24.35
N ALA A 211 8.90 2.56 -24.83
CA ALA A 211 7.50 2.73 -25.19
C ALA A 211 6.64 3.17 -23.99
N THR A 212 6.83 2.56 -22.83
CA THR A 212 6.11 2.93 -21.58
C THR A 212 6.41 4.37 -21.16
N PHE A 213 7.65 4.84 -21.26
CA PHE A 213 7.97 6.25 -20.97
C PHE A 213 7.29 7.23 -21.94
N VAL A 214 7.26 6.90 -23.24
CA VAL A 214 6.56 7.71 -24.24
C VAL A 214 5.04 7.74 -23.96
N GLU A 215 4.45 6.60 -23.61
CA GLU A 215 3.03 6.52 -23.23
C GLU A 215 2.72 7.37 -22.00
N ILE A 216 3.56 7.30 -20.95
CA ILE A 216 3.41 8.12 -19.74
C ILE A 216 3.51 9.60 -20.13
N GLY A 217 4.52 10.01 -20.91
CA GLY A 217 4.66 11.40 -21.36
C GLY A 217 3.41 11.92 -22.10
N ARG A 218 2.83 11.11 -22.97
CA ARG A 218 1.57 11.43 -23.66
C ARG A 218 0.37 11.48 -22.70
N ALA A 219 0.29 10.54 -21.76
CA ALA A 219 -0.78 10.47 -20.79
C ALA A 219 -0.88 11.72 -19.91
N PHE A 220 0.25 12.37 -19.61
CA PHE A 220 0.33 13.57 -18.80
C PHE A 220 0.38 14.89 -19.62
N SER A 221 0.04 14.86 -20.89
CA SER A 221 0.06 16.08 -21.75
C SER A 221 -1.13 17.01 -21.51
N THR A 222 -2.21 16.56 -20.86
CA THR A 222 -3.41 17.37 -20.64
C THR A 222 -3.41 18.07 -19.26
N ARG A 223 -4.01 19.27 -19.18
CA ARG A 223 -4.17 19.99 -17.90
C ARG A 223 -4.90 19.16 -16.85
N THR A 224 -5.93 18.42 -17.24
CA THR A 224 -6.70 17.55 -16.34
C THR A 224 -5.81 16.44 -15.79
N ALA A 225 -5.00 15.79 -16.64
CA ALA A 225 -4.09 14.74 -16.21
C ALA A 225 -3.03 15.28 -15.22
N LEU A 226 -2.47 16.46 -15.48
CA LEU A 226 -1.49 17.10 -14.58
C LEU A 226 -2.11 17.49 -13.25
N LEU A 227 -3.32 18.05 -13.23
CA LEU A 227 -4.04 18.36 -11.99
C LEU A 227 -4.39 17.11 -11.20
N THR A 228 -4.81 16.04 -11.87
CA THR A 228 -5.05 14.73 -11.23
C THR A 228 -3.74 14.20 -10.64
N ALA A 229 -2.63 14.25 -11.37
CA ALA A 229 -1.31 13.86 -10.89
C ALA A 229 -0.89 14.66 -9.64
N LEU A 230 -1.13 15.97 -9.64
CA LEU A 230 -0.86 16.83 -8.49
C LEU A 230 -1.67 16.40 -7.26
N VAL A 231 -2.98 16.14 -7.42
CA VAL A 231 -3.83 15.65 -6.33
C VAL A 231 -3.34 14.29 -5.82
N MET A 232 -2.96 13.37 -6.71
CA MET A 232 -2.43 12.05 -6.32
C MET A 232 -1.07 12.16 -5.61
N THR A 233 -0.22 13.09 -6.02
CA THR A 233 1.04 13.38 -5.33
C THR A 233 0.80 14.04 -3.97
N TRP A 234 -0.32 14.69 -3.75
CA TRP A 234 -0.66 15.34 -2.48
C TRP A 234 -1.41 14.43 -1.52
N MET A 235 -2.03 13.37 -2.05
CA MET A 235 -2.99 12.53 -1.35
C MET A 235 -2.49 11.96 -0.02
N ASN A 236 -1.29 11.43 0.00
CA ASN A 236 -0.70 10.76 1.17
C ASN A 236 0.44 11.58 1.81
N LEU A 237 0.64 12.84 1.41
CA LEU A 237 1.74 13.66 1.90
C LEU A 237 1.65 13.90 3.41
N ALA A 238 0.47 14.32 3.86
CA ALA A 238 0.20 14.58 5.28
C ALA A 238 0.26 13.29 6.12
N LEU A 239 -0.33 12.20 5.62
CA LEU A 239 -0.28 10.89 6.27
C LEU A 239 1.17 10.38 6.37
N GLY A 240 1.93 10.49 5.28
CA GLY A 240 3.36 10.15 5.26
C GLY A 240 4.15 10.95 6.30
N MET A 241 3.89 12.26 6.42
CA MET A 241 4.52 13.12 7.42
C MET A 241 4.19 12.68 8.85
N LEU A 242 2.94 12.33 9.12
CA LEU A 242 2.52 11.90 10.45
C LEU A 242 3.06 10.52 10.85
N ASN A 243 3.31 9.62 9.90
CA ASN A 243 3.79 8.27 10.22
C ASN A 243 4.96 8.27 11.22
N PRO A 244 6.15 8.86 10.95
CA PRO A 244 7.27 8.84 11.89
C PRO A 244 6.97 9.61 13.19
N VAL A 245 6.19 10.67 13.12
CA VAL A 245 5.81 11.48 14.28
C VAL A 245 4.87 10.73 15.22
N SER A 246 3.88 10.03 14.67
CA SER A 246 2.94 9.21 15.46
C SER A 246 3.64 8.06 16.18
N GLY A 247 4.61 7.41 15.53
CA GLY A 247 5.42 6.36 16.17
C GLY A 247 6.13 6.88 17.42
N VAL A 248 6.81 8.02 17.30
CA VAL A 248 7.49 8.66 18.46
C VAL A 248 6.47 9.12 19.51
N LEU A 249 5.37 9.73 19.10
CA LEU A 249 4.34 10.19 20.03
C LEU A 249 3.77 9.04 20.86
N PHE A 250 3.28 7.98 20.21
CA PHE A 250 2.61 6.89 20.93
C PHE A 250 3.58 6.06 21.77
N MET A 251 4.76 5.71 21.21
CA MET A 251 5.69 4.81 21.89
C MET A 251 6.56 5.53 22.93
N GLN A 252 7.14 6.70 22.57
CA GLN A 252 8.14 7.34 23.41
C GLN A 252 7.54 8.40 24.34
N HIS A 253 6.45 9.08 23.91
CA HIS A 253 5.84 10.14 24.71
C HIS A 253 4.63 9.65 25.53
N LEU A 254 3.77 8.81 24.93
CA LEU A 254 2.59 8.24 25.61
C LEU A 254 2.85 6.85 26.20
N HIS A 255 4.05 6.29 26.00
CA HIS A 255 4.50 5.00 26.58
C HIS A 255 3.62 3.79 26.23
N TRP A 256 3.06 3.79 25.00
CA TRP A 256 2.34 2.63 24.50
C TRP A 256 3.31 1.50 24.18
N THR A 257 2.86 0.26 24.41
CA THR A 257 3.58 -0.92 23.96
C THR A 257 3.37 -1.17 22.46
N GLN A 258 4.32 -1.87 21.85
CA GLN A 258 4.20 -2.29 20.44
C GLN A 258 2.94 -3.13 20.18
N ASP A 259 2.51 -3.96 21.17
CA ASP A 259 1.29 -4.78 21.03
C ASP A 259 0.03 -3.90 21.03
N GLU A 260 -0.08 -2.92 21.92
CA GLU A 260 -1.20 -1.95 21.96
C GLU A 260 -1.30 -1.16 20.65
N TYR A 261 -0.18 -0.64 20.17
CA TYR A 261 -0.15 0.10 18.91
C TYR A 261 -0.56 -0.77 17.73
N SER A 262 -0.03 -2.00 17.64
CA SER A 262 -0.37 -2.93 16.57
C SER A 262 -1.81 -3.43 16.65
N ALA A 263 -2.37 -3.56 17.85
CA ALA A 263 -3.77 -3.91 18.05
C ALA A 263 -4.69 -2.80 17.54
N VAL A 264 -4.39 -1.53 17.84
CA VAL A 264 -5.21 -0.40 17.40
C VAL A 264 -5.07 -0.15 15.91
N THR A 265 -3.85 -0.03 15.41
CA THR A 265 -3.61 0.34 14.00
C THR A 265 -3.86 -0.83 13.05
N GLY A 266 -3.39 -2.02 13.38
CA GLY A 266 -3.52 -3.23 12.57
C GLY A 266 -4.76 -4.05 12.88
N GLY A 267 -5.06 -4.26 14.16
CA GLY A 267 -6.16 -5.10 14.60
C GLY A 267 -7.53 -4.48 14.38
N PHE A 268 -7.69 -3.17 14.62
CA PHE A 268 -8.93 -2.45 14.41
C PHE A 268 -8.90 -1.55 13.17
N GLY A 269 -7.83 -0.82 12.94
CA GLY A 269 -7.73 0.14 11.84
C GLY A 269 -7.85 -0.51 10.46
N LEU A 270 -7.19 -1.65 10.21
CA LEU A 270 -7.28 -2.33 8.90
C LEU A 270 -8.68 -2.88 8.60
N PRO A 271 -9.40 -3.56 9.53
CA PRO A 271 -10.80 -3.94 9.29
C PRO A 271 -11.72 -2.75 9.04
N VAL A 272 -11.58 -1.65 9.77
CA VAL A 272 -12.36 -0.42 9.55
C VAL A 272 -12.10 0.12 8.15
N GLY A 273 -10.85 0.25 7.73
CA GLY A 273 -10.48 0.68 6.39
C GLY A 273 -11.01 -0.26 5.31
N PHE A 274 -11.00 -1.56 5.54
CA PHE A 274 -11.57 -2.55 4.60
C PHE A 274 -13.08 -2.36 4.41
N VAL A 275 -13.86 -2.31 5.49
CA VAL A 275 -15.31 -2.09 5.43
C VAL A 275 -15.65 -0.73 4.80
N ALA A 276 -14.90 0.31 5.16
CA ALA A 276 -15.05 1.65 4.57
C ALA A 276 -14.78 1.65 3.06
N SER A 277 -13.76 0.91 2.60
CA SER A 277 -13.45 0.78 1.17
C SER A 277 -14.60 0.14 0.38
N LEU A 278 -15.23 -0.90 0.94
CA LEU A 278 -16.37 -1.57 0.30
C LEU A 278 -17.57 -0.61 0.17
N SER A 279 -17.84 0.19 1.21
CA SER A 279 -18.95 1.15 1.23
C SER A 279 -18.68 2.36 0.33
N ALA A 280 -17.42 2.77 0.21
CA ALA A 280 -17.01 3.98 -0.51
C ALA A 280 -17.38 3.96 -1.99
N GLY A 281 -17.35 2.79 -2.64
CA GLY A 281 -17.78 2.64 -4.03
C GLY A 281 -19.23 3.06 -4.24
N PHE A 282 -20.13 2.56 -3.40
CA PHE A 282 -21.56 2.91 -3.44
C PHE A 282 -21.79 4.37 -3.08
N LEU A 283 -21.12 4.87 -2.05
CA LEU A 283 -21.22 6.27 -1.64
C LEU A 283 -20.70 7.21 -2.73
N ALA A 284 -19.65 6.84 -3.45
CA ALA A 284 -19.10 7.65 -4.54
C ALA A 284 -20.07 7.80 -5.72
N ASP A 285 -20.87 6.77 -5.98
CA ASP A 285 -21.92 6.83 -7.02
C ASP A 285 -23.11 7.68 -6.58
N LEU A 286 -23.47 7.67 -5.28
CA LEU A 286 -24.58 8.45 -4.73
C LEU A 286 -24.26 9.94 -4.53
N VAL A 287 -23.13 10.23 -3.92
CA VAL A 287 -22.73 11.61 -3.49
C VAL A 287 -21.94 12.33 -4.60
N GLY A 288 -21.30 11.54 -5.46
CA GLY A 288 -20.33 12.01 -6.46
C GLY A 288 -18.89 11.97 -5.93
N ARG A 289 -17.98 11.42 -6.75
CA ARG A 289 -16.59 11.11 -6.39
C ARG A 289 -15.82 12.28 -5.78
N ARG A 290 -15.95 13.49 -6.34
CA ARG A 290 -15.26 14.69 -5.85
C ARG A 290 -15.77 15.16 -4.49
N ARG A 291 -17.11 15.16 -4.32
CA ARG A 291 -17.73 15.57 -3.07
C ARG A 291 -17.37 14.60 -1.96
N LEU A 292 -17.41 13.31 -2.25
CA LEU A 292 -17.03 12.27 -1.30
C LEU A 292 -15.55 12.36 -0.91
N ALA A 293 -14.65 12.59 -1.87
CA ALA A 293 -13.23 12.84 -1.60
C ALA A 293 -13.01 14.08 -0.72
N ALA A 294 -13.73 15.18 -1.00
CA ALA A 294 -13.66 16.40 -0.17
C ALA A 294 -14.15 16.17 1.26
N ILE A 295 -15.27 15.45 1.44
CA ILE A 295 -15.79 15.06 2.75
C ILE A 295 -14.76 14.23 3.51
N ALA A 296 -14.16 13.22 2.86
CA ALA A 296 -13.13 12.39 3.47
C ALA A 296 -11.90 13.20 3.91
N CYS A 297 -11.41 14.12 3.07
CA CYS A 297 -10.31 15.02 3.44
C CYS A 297 -10.68 15.90 4.64
N MET A 298 -11.88 16.49 4.65
CA MET A 298 -12.34 17.31 5.77
C MET A 298 -12.50 16.50 7.06
N THR A 299 -13.01 15.28 6.97
CA THR A 299 -13.14 14.37 8.12
C THR A 299 -11.78 14.01 8.71
N THR A 300 -10.79 13.66 7.85
CA THR A 300 -9.42 13.39 8.30
C THR A 300 -8.80 14.62 8.96
N ALA A 301 -8.88 15.78 8.31
CA ALA A 301 -8.34 17.03 8.85
C ALA A 301 -9.00 17.42 10.17
N ALA A 302 -10.33 17.28 10.29
CA ALA A 302 -11.05 17.52 11.53
C ALA A 302 -10.60 16.57 12.65
N GLY A 303 -10.42 15.27 12.36
CA GLY A 303 -9.90 14.30 13.33
C GLY A 303 -8.53 14.70 13.85
N TRP A 304 -7.60 15.09 12.96
CA TRP A 304 -6.27 15.55 13.37
C TRP A 304 -6.29 16.87 14.14
N LEU A 305 -7.19 17.81 13.82
CA LEU A 305 -7.36 19.05 14.60
C LEU A 305 -7.97 18.77 15.98
N VAL A 306 -8.97 17.89 16.06
CA VAL A 306 -9.53 17.46 17.34
C VAL A 306 -8.44 16.83 18.21
N PHE A 307 -7.60 15.98 17.65
CA PHE A 307 -6.45 15.40 18.35
C PHE A 307 -5.47 16.50 18.82
N ALA A 308 -5.08 17.42 17.92
CA ALA A 308 -4.12 18.48 18.21
C ALA A 308 -4.58 19.45 19.29
N PHE A 309 -5.88 19.79 19.33
CA PHE A 309 -6.41 20.77 20.29
C PHE A 309 -6.83 20.18 21.64
N ASN A 310 -6.71 18.84 21.81
CA ASN A 310 -7.11 18.14 23.02
C ASN A 310 -5.94 17.33 23.62
N GLU A 311 -4.77 17.96 23.76
CA GLU A 311 -3.56 17.31 24.31
C GLU A 311 -3.81 16.74 25.70
N GLN A 312 -4.64 17.36 26.55
CA GLN A 312 -5.02 16.87 27.87
C GLN A 312 -5.68 15.49 27.85
N TRP A 313 -6.21 15.05 26.69
CA TRP A 313 -6.89 13.76 26.55
C TRP A 313 -6.01 12.68 25.89
N TRP A 314 -4.74 12.99 25.57
CA TRP A 314 -3.85 12.03 24.94
C TRP A 314 -3.51 10.81 25.82
N HIS A 315 -3.71 10.93 27.15
CA HIS A 315 -3.56 9.80 28.07
C HIS A 315 -4.84 8.96 28.20
N VAL A 316 -5.93 9.36 27.56
CA VAL A 316 -7.22 8.65 27.61
C VAL A 316 -7.32 7.69 26.44
N HIS A 317 -7.13 6.40 26.68
CA HIS A 317 -7.13 5.38 25.62
C HIS A 317 -8.39 5.39 24.75
N SER A 318 -9.59 5.55 25.34
CA SER A 318 -10.85 5.61 24.59
C SER A 318 -10.91 6.78 23.59
N PHE A 319 -10.34 7.93 23.94
CA PHE A 319 -10.23 9.08 23.05
C PHE A 319 -9.34 8.77 21.86
N ILE A 320 -8.17 8.18 22.12
CA ILE A 320 -7.23 7.81 21.05
C ILE A 320 -7.82 6.71 20.15
N TYR A 321 -8.45 5.68 20.74
CA TYR A 321 -9.07 4.60 19.96
C TYR A 321 -10.15 5.14 19.03
N LEU A 322 -11.02 6.04 19.50
CA LEU A 322 -12.04 6.65 18.68
C LEU A 322 -11.45 7.42 17.50
N LEU A 323 -10.46 8.28 17.76
CA LEU A 323 -9.83 9.08 16.71
C LEU A 323 -9.00 8.23 15.74
N SER A 324 -8.33 7.16 16.24
CA SER A 324 -7.59 6.22 15.41
C SER A 324 -8.46 5.41 14.45
N MET A 325 -9.78 5.35 14.64
CA MET A 325 -10.72 4.75 13.69
C MET A 325 -11.14 5.71 12.58
N ILE A 326 -11.12 7.02 12.83
CA ILE A 326 -11.52 8.04 11.85
C ILE A 326 -10.56 8.07 10.66
N GLU A 327 -9.25 8.00 10.92
CA GLU A 327 -8.24 8.10 9.86
C GLU A 327 -8.33 6.94 8.84
N PRO A 328 -8.29 5.65 9.21
CA PRO A 328 -8.38 4.55 8.24
C PRO A 328 -9.74 4.53 7.52
N LEU A 329 -10.83 4.92 8.21
CA LEU A 329 -12.14 5.06 7.58
C LEU A 329 -12.12 6.14 6.49
N ALA A 330 -11.72 7.35 6.84
CA ALA A 330 -11.73 8.49 5.92
C ALA A 330 -10.69 8.30 4.78
N ASN A 331 -9.50 7.75 5.09
CA ASN A 331 -8.48 7.49 4.09
C ASN A 331 -8.89 6.41 3.09
N ALA A 332 -9.61 5.38 3.53
CA ALA A 332 -10.17 4.36 2.62
C ALA A 332 -11.20 4.96 1.66
N VAL A 333 -12.11 5.81 2.18
CA VAL A 333 -13.10 6.54 1.37
C VAL A 333 -12.42 7.47 0.38
N LEU A 334 -11.41 8.23 0.82
CA LEU A 334 -10.62 9.12 -0.02
C LEU A 334 -9.95 8.35 -1.17
N THR A 335 -9.28 7.24 -0.83
CA THR A 335 -8.55 6.41 -1.78
C THR A 335 -9.47 5.89 -2.88
N VAL A 336 -10.60 5.28 -2.54
CA VAL A 336 -11.56 4.76 -3.50
C VAL A 336 -12.12 5.88 -4.38
N SER A 337 -12.47 7.02 -3.79
CA SER A 337 -13.03 8.16 -4.51
C SER A 337 -12.03 8.77 -5.50
N LEU A 338 -10.77 8.94 -5.10
CA LEU A 338 -9.72 9.49 -5.97
C LEU A 338 -9.30 8.50 -7.06
N TRP A 339 -9.21 7.20 -6.77
CA TRP A 339 -8.93 6.19 -7.79
C TRP A 339 -10.02 6.14 -8.84
N ALA A 340 -11.29 6.21 -8.42
CA ALA A 340 -12.40 6.31 -9.35
C ALA A 340 -12.33 7.59 -10.21
N LEU A 341 -11.95 8.73 -9.61
CA LEU A 341 -11.72 9.98 -10.34
C LEU A 341 -10.55 9.87 -11.34
N CYS A 342 -9.46 9.19 -10.96
CA CYS A 342 -8.35 8.90 -11.85
C CYS A 342 -8.78 8.10 -13.08
N MET A 343 -9.63 7.06 -12.87
CA MET A 343 -10.17 6.27 -13.98
C MET A 343 -11.03 7.12 -14.93
N ASP A 344 -11.82 8.07 -14.39
CA ASP A 344 -12.65 8.97 -15.21
C ASP A 344 -11.84 9.99 -16.01
N THR A 345 -10.66 10.37 -15.52
CA THR A 345 -9.80 11.37 -16.15
C THR A 345 -8.71 10.75 -17.02
N SER A 346 -8.58 9.41 -17.01
CA SER A 346 -7.60 8.70 -17.81
C SER A 346 -8.02 8.59 -19.27
N ASP A 347 -7.06 8.77 -20.20
CA ASP A 347 -7.29 8.55 -21.63
C ASP A 347 -7.52 7.05 -21.89
N PRO A 348 -8.63 6.66 -22.56
CA PRO A 348 -8.92 5.26 -22.88
C PRO A 348 -7.79 4.52 -23.63
N LYS A 349 -6.99 5.25 -24.40
CA LYS A 349 -5.89 4.66 -25.20
C LYS A 349 -4.71 4.21 -24.35
N VAL A 350 -4.45 4.89 -23.24
CA VAL A 350 -3.30 4.67 -22.34
C VAL A 350 -3.72 4.54 -20.86
N GLY A 351 -5.00 4.31 -20.63
CA GLY A 351 -5.61 4.39 -19.29
C GLY A 351 -4.98 3.48 -18.25
N ALA A 352 -4.57 2.26 -18.62
CA ALA A 352 -3.92 1.35 -17.66
C ALA A 352 -2.55 1.88 -17.20
N THR A 353 -1.72 2.36 -18.13
CA THR A 353 -0.41 2.94 -17.83
C THR A 353 -0.55 4.24 -17.02
N GLN A 354 -1.52 5.09 -17.41
CA GLN A 354 -1.81 6.33 -16.70
C GLN A 354 -2.30 6.10 -15.28
N PHE A 355 -3.20 5.14 -15.08
CA PHE A 355 -3.68 4.76 -13.76
C PHE A 355 -2.55 4.18 -12.88
N ALA A 356 -1.70 3.32 -13.45
CA ALA A 356 -0.53 2.80 -12.74
C ALA A 356 0.42 3.94 -12.31
N ALA A 357 0.64 4.94 -13.16
CA ALA A 357 1.44 6.10 -12.83
C ALA A 357 0.80 6.93 -11.70
N TYR A 358 -0.51 7.20 -11.74
CA TYR A 358 -1.22 7.88 -10.66
C TYR A 358 -1.08 7.15 -9.32
N THR A 359 -1.29 5.83 -9.29
CA THR A 359 -1.14 5.05 -8.05
C THR A 359 0.31 5.01 -7.56
N SER A 360 1.29 5.09 -8.45
CA SER A 360 2.70 5.23 -8.09
C SER A 360 3.01 6.58 -7.45
N LEU A 361 2.37 7.67 -7.92
CA LEU A 361 2.50 9.00 -7.31
C LEU A 361 1.99 9.03 -5.86
N THR A 362 0.94 8.27 -5.52
CA THR A 362 0.48 8.19 -4.10
C THR A 362 1.50 7.52 -3.20
N ASN A 363 2.19 6.47 -3.68
CA ASN A 363 3.27 5.85 -2.92
C ASN A 363 4.46 6.80 -2.77
N LEU A 364 4.84 7.52 -3.84
CA LEU A 364 5.89 8.53 -3.79
C LEU A 364 5.53 9.66 -2.81
N SER A 365 4.27 10.09 -2.79
CA SER A 365 3.74 11.07 -1.84
C SER A 365 3.96 10.63 -0.38
N THR A 366 3.67 9.37 -0.05
CA THR A 366 3.93 8.80 1.29
C THR A 366 5.42 8.88 1.65
N VAL A 367 6.30 8.53 0.71
CA VAL A 367 7.76 8.57 0.92
C VAL A 367 8.26 10.01 1.13
N ILE A 368 7.82 10.96 0.29
CA ILE A 368 8.16 12.38 0.44
C ILE A 368 7.65 12.91 1.78
N GLY A 369 6.39 12.60 2.13
CA GLY A 369 5.81 12.96 3.41
C GLY A 369 6.64 12.45 4.59
N ALA A 370 6.98 11.17 4.60
CA ALA A 370 7.75 10.57 5.69
C ALA A 370 9.19 11.10 5.76
N LYS A 371 9.91 11.06 4.64
CA LYS A 371 11.37 11.33 4.65
C LYS A 371 11.71 12.81 4.63
N VAL A 372 10.97 13.63 3.90
CA VAL A 372 11.26 15.06 3.78
C VAL A 372 10.61 15.85 4.91
N LEU A 373 9.34 15.59 5.21
CA LEU A 373 8.59 16.35 6.20
C LEU A 373 8.64 15.67 7.58
N GLY A 374 8.25 14.40 7.68
CA GLY A 374 8.06 13.69 8.94
C GLY A 374 9.35 13.44 9.71
N ALA A 375 10.45 13.08 9.01
CA ALA A 375 11.75 12.88 9.64
C ALA A 375 12.26 14.12 10.39
N ASN A 376 11.91 15.30 9.88
CA ASN A 376 12.36 16.58 10.44
C ASN A 376 11.24 17.34 11.21
N ALA A 377 10.02 16.83 11.22
CA ALA A 377 8.86 17.53 11.76
C ALA A 377 9.06 17.99 13.21
N LEU A 378 9.58 17.12 14.06
CA LEU A 378 9.80 17.42 15.48
C LEU A 378 10.98 18.37 15.75
N SER A 379 11.84 18.63 14.77
CA SER A 379 12.85 19.68 14.86
C SER A 379 12.28 21.07 14.54
N TRP A 380 11.16 21.11 13.80
CA TRP A 380 10.52 22.36 13.38
C TRP A 380 9.29 22.70 14.22
N TRP A 381 8.55 21.68 14.67
CA TRP A 381 7.23 21.80 15.29
C TRP A 381 7.08 20.86 16.50
N SER A 382 6.23 21.24 17.45
CA SER A 382 5.72 20.32 18.47
C SER A 382 4.82 19.25 17.85
N PHE A 383 4.48 18.20 18.58
CA PHE A 383 3.49 17.20 18.15
C PHE A 383 2.18 17.85 17.74
N ARG A 384 1.64 18.74 18.58
CA ARG A 384 0.43 19.51 18.28
C ARG A 384 0.51 20.28 16.97
N GLN A 385 1.58 21.05 16.77
CA GLN A 385 1.78 21.84 15.56
C GLN A 385 1.91 20.93 14.32
N THR A 386 2.57 19.78 14.44
CA THR A 386 2.70 18.81 13.35
C THR A 386 1.34 18.28 12.90
N TYR A 387 0.43 17.96 13.83
CA TYR A 387 -0.93 17.53 13.47
C TYR A 387 -1.74 18.66 12.83
N ILE A 388 -1.56 19.92 13.26
CA ILE A 388 -2.20 21.09 12.62
C ILE A 388 -1.68 21.26 11.19
N VAL A 389 -0.36 21.19 10.98
CA VAL A 389 0.24 21.28 9.64
C VAL A 389 -0.27 20.14 8.75
N ALA A 390 -0.35 18.93 9.27
CA ALA A 390 -0.92 17.77 8.54
C ALA A 390 -2.36 18.03 8.10
N ALA A 391 -3.20 18.57 9.00
CA ALA A 391 -4.59 18.91 8.68
C ALA A 391 -4.66 19.98 7.57
N LEU A 392 -3.83 21.01 7.62
CA LEU A 392 -3.76 22.04 6.59
C LEU A 392 -3.31 21.46 5.24
N LEU A 393 -2.27 20.60 5.23
CA LEU A 393 -1.83 19.90 4.03
C LEU A 393 -2.94 19.04 3.43
N GLN A 394 -3.71 18.33 4.26
CA GLN A 394 -4.83 17.52 3.81
C GLN A 394 -5.93 18.34 3.15
N LEU A 395 -6.23 19.53 3.68
CA LEU A 395 -7.23 20.44 3.14
C LEU A 395 -6.87 21.06 1.79
N VAL A 396 -5.58 21.09 1.41
CA VAL A 396 -5.16 21.56 0.06
C VAL A 396 -5.82 20.72 -1.03
N ILE A 397 -6.04 19.42 -0.80
CA ILE A 397 -6.73 18.55 -1.75
C ILE A 397 -8.14 19.09 -2.05
N VAL A 398 -8.86 19.56 -1.02
CA VAL A 398 -10.22 20.09 -1.18
C VAL A 398 -10.23 21.29 -2.13
N LEU A 399 -9.17 22.12 -2.08
CA LEU A 399 -9.02 23.29 -2.98
C LEU A 399 -8.66 22.87 -4.42
N LEU A 400 -7.96 21.75 -4.59
CA LEU A 400 -7.53 21.28 -5.91
C LEU A 400 -8.64 20.48 -6.64
N LEU A 401 -9.52 19.78 -5.91
CA LEU A 401 -10.57 18.94 -6.50
C LEU A 401 -11.50 19.64 -7.51
N PRO A 402 -11.95 20.89 -7.28
CA PRO A 402 -12.82 21.60 -8.25
C PRO A 402 -12.14 21.92 -9.59
N LEU A 403 -10.79 21.99 -9.59
CA LEU A 403 -10.00 22.31 -10.78
C LEU A 403 -9.93 21.14 -11.77
N ILE A 404 -10.15 19.90 -11.30
CA ILE A 404 -10.18 18.70 -12.13
C ILE A 404 -11.52 18.65 -12.86
N ARG A 405 -11.53 18.80 -14.17
CA ARG A 405 -12.74 18.63 -14.98
C ARG A 405 -12.64 17.28 -15.69
N PRO A 406 -13.57 16.32 -15.48
CA PRO A 406 -13.61 15.11 -16.30
C PRO A 406 -13.71 15.56 -17.76
N SER A 407 -12.98 14.88 -18.65
CA SER A 407 -13.22 15.03 -20.08
C SER A 407 -14.69 14.69 -20.32
N ALA A 408 -15.42 15.58 -21.00
CA ALA A 408 -16.77 15.27 -21.46
C ALA A 408 -16.64 13.95 -22.26
N ARG A 409 -17.21 12.85 -21.73
CA ARG A 409 -17.39 11.66 -22.55
C ARG A 409 -18.16 12.16 -23.76
N SER A 410 -17.59 12.03 -24.95
CA SER A 410 -18.38 12.08 -26.15
C SER A 410 -19.44 11.00 -25.97
N GLU A 411 -20.63 11.40 -25.61
CA GLU A 411 -21.82 10.60 -25.83
C GLU A 411 -21.91 10.40 -27.32
N SER A 412 -21.24 9.37 -27.83
CA SER A 412 -21.58 8.80 -29.12
C SER A 412 -22.78 7.90 -28.87
N PRO A 413 -23.87 8.12 -29.61
CA PRO A 413 -25.14 7.43 -29.48
C PRO A 413 -25.02 5.92 -29.70
#